data_2a578ba57ed252878ea4a4afd9e500de
#
_entry.id   2a578ba57ed252878ea4a4afd9e500de
#
_cell.length_a   1.000
_cell.length_b   1.000
_cell.length_c   1.000
_cell.angle_alpha   90.00
_cell.angle_beta   90.00
_cell.angle_gamma   90.00
#
_symmetry.space_group_name_H-M   'P 1'
#
loop_
_entity.id
_entity.type
_entity.pdbx_description
1 polymer ?
#
loop_
_entity_poly.entity_id
_entity_poly.type
_entity_poly.pdbx_seq_one_letter_code
_entity_poly.pdbx_strand_id
1 'polypeptide(L)'
;MELITVNDLSMQFGQHRALDGVDFTVHHGVTGLVGANGAGKTTFMSIALGLRAPTNGSIRVLGLEPVSDGAKLRSLVSYGPERNILPDEMPAVDFVKHLAEVRGIPRKEAKTRASDVLWLVGLGEERFRPIGTMSTGQRQRVKLAQAISADPQLVFLDEPTDGLDPLARDEVLTLIRQVSEEYGIHVMISSHLLEEVEQICDNIVILNAGKLVAAGQLDKLTGESTGLEIELIAIDDYPNSIEDVQTALQNAGVKVLREPDSTILRIPDGSPELLPDLIRDAVADSGARLKRLEHRRRSLEDIILDVPS
;
A
#
# COMPACT_ATOMS: atom_id res chain seq x y z
N MET A 1 5.71 3.14 19.25
CA MET A 1 4.40 3.72 19.71
C MET A 1 3.35 3.25 18.72
N GLU A 2 2.20 2.84 19.22
CA GLU A 2 1.09 2.39 18.38
C GLU A 2 0.33 3.60 17.84
N LEU A 3 0.11 3.66 16.54
CA LEU A 3 -0.65 4.73 15.89
C LEU A 3 -2.14 4.42 15.88
N ILE A 4 -2.48 3.18 15.54
CA ILE A 4 -3.86 2.71 15.49
C ILE A 4 -3.89 1.33 16.17
N THR A 5 -4.83 1.14 17.08
CA THR A 5 -5.11 -0.14 17.74
C THR A 5 -6.56 -0.49 17.52
N VAL A 6 -6.83 -1.66 17.00
CA VAL A 6 -8.15 -2.17 16.63
C VAL A 6 -8.41 -3.49 17.36
N ASN A 7 -9.55 -3.61 18.04
CA ASN A 7 -9.92 -4.81 18.78
C ASN A 7 -11.37 -5.21 18.44
N ASP A 8 -11.54 -6.40 17.88
CA ASP A 8 -12.83 -7.03 17.50
C ASP A 8 -13.77 -6.06 16.75
N LEU A 9 -13.19 -5.24 15.85
CA LEU A 9 -13.91 -4.16 15.18
C LEU A 9 -14.86 -4.71 14.13
N SER A 10 -16.14 -4.43 14.29
CA SER A 10 -17.18 -4.84 13.35
C SER A 10 -18.07 -3.67 12.95
N MET A 11 -18.48 -3.66 11.67
CA MET A 11 -19.43 -2.68 11.14
C MET A 11 -20.46 -3.33 10.25
N GLN A 12 -21.73 -3.12 10.57
CA GLN A 12 -22.86 -3.70 9.87
C GLN A 12 -23.80 -2.61 9.31
N PHE A 13 -24.17 -2.73 8.03
CA PHE A 13 -25.16 -1.91 7.34
C PHE A 13 -26.36 -2.77 6.93
N GLY A 14 -27.41 -2.75 7.73
CA GLY A 14 -28.54 -3.65 7.52
C GLY A 14 -28.11 -5.11 7.60
N GLN A 15 -28.18 -5.86 6.49
CA GLN A 15 -27.72 -7.24 6.42
C GLN A 15 -26.26 -7.38 5.95
N HIS A 16 -25.66 -6.30 5.44
CA HIS A 16 -24.29 -6.33 4.94
C HIS A 16 -23.30 -6.03 6.07
N ARG A 17 -22.35 -6.95 6.30
CA ARG A 17 -21.26 -6.80 7.25
C ARG A 17 -20.03 -6.30 6.50
N ALA A 18 -19.71 -5.01 6.67
CA ALA A 18 -18.60 -4.37 5.99
C ALA A 18 -17.26 -4.58 6.69
N LEU A 19 -17.26 -4.81 8.01
CA LEU A 19 -16.13 -5.28 8.81
C LEU A 19 -16.65 -6.34 9.80
N ASP A 20 -15.88 -7.41 9.99
CA ASP A 20 -16.26 -8.60 10.74
C ASP A 20 -15.15 -9.03 11.68
N GLY A 21 -15.14 -8.48 12.90
CA GLY A 21 -14.22 -8.87 13.97
C GLY A 21 -12.75 -8.69 13.61
N VAL A 22 -12.36 -7.51 13.14
CA VAL A 22 -10.96 -7.26 12.75
C VAL A 22 -10.13 -6.82 13.95
N ASP A 23 -8.92 -7.39 14.09
CA ASP A 23 -7.95 -7.11 15.16
C ASP A 23 -6.59 -6.84 14.57
N PHE A 24 -6.04 -5.63 14.75
CA PHE A 24 -4.68 -5.32 14.33
C PHE A 24 -4.14 -4.06 15.00
N THR A 25 -2.82 -3.90 14.91
CA THR A 25 -2.11 -2.69 15.37
C THR A 25 -1.26 -2.14 14.24
N VAL A 26 -1.33 -0.81 14.04
CA VAL A 26 -0.49 -0.07 13.08
C VAL A 26 0.57 0.71 13.84
N HIS A 27 1.80 0.65 13.33
CA HIS A 27 2.94 1.35 13.86
C HIS A 27 3.31 2.59 13.02
N HIS A 28 4.42 3.24 13.34
CA HIS A 28 4.94 4.42 12.65
C HIS A 28 5.25 4.15 11.18
N GLY A 29 5.29 5.22 10.37
CA GLY A 29 5.67 5.19 8.97
C GLY A 29 4.48 5.25 8.02
N VAL A 30 4.65 4.71 6.83
CA VAL A 30 3.62 4.57 5.81
C VAL A 30 2.97 3.20 5.93
N THR A 31 1.64 3.16 6.00
CA THR A 31 0.85 1.93 6.11
C THR A 31 -0.06 1.78 4.89
N GLY A 32 0.02 0.63 4.24
CA GLY A 32 -0.92 0.24 3.18
C GLY A 32 -2.15 -0.47 3.75
N LEU A 33 -3.34 0.04 3.45
CA LEU A 33 -4.62 -0.63 3.70
C LEU A 33 -5.11 -1.23 2.38
N VAL A 34 -4.90 -2.53 2.21
CA VAL A 34 -5.06 -3.23 0.94
C VAL A 34 -6.31 -4.09 0.92
N GLY A 35 -6.91 -4.21 -0.24
CA GLY A 35 -8.04 -5.09 -0.50
C GLY A 35 -8.83 -4.68 -1.73
N ALA A 36 -9.58 -5.61 -2.29
CA ALA A 36 -10.47 -5.35 -3.41
C ALA A 36 -11.53 -4.29 -3.10
N ASN A 37 -12.19 -3.78 -4.12
CA ASN A 37 -13.33 -2.88 -3.91
C ASN A 37 -14.43 -3.61 -3.12
N GLY A 38 -14.93 -2.95 -2.07
CA GLY A 38 -15.87 -3.56 -1.13
C GLY A 38 -15.23 -4.36 0.02
N ALA A 39 -13.91 -4.46 0.11
CA ALA A 39 -13.21 -5.18 1.19
C ALA A 39 -13.36 -4.53 2.58
N GLY A 40 -13.89 -3.31 2.68
CA GLY A 40 -14.08 -2.60 3.94
C GLY A 40 -13.13 -1.43 4.19
N LYS A 41 -12.21 -1.10 3.26
CA LYS A 41 -11.19 -0.05 3.41
C LYS A 41 -11.77 1.32 3.79
N THR A 42 -12.68 1.86 2.98
CA THR A 42 -13.33 3.16 3.23
C THR A 42 -14.21 3.13 4.49
N THR A 43 -14.82 1.98 4.80
CA THR A 43 -15.56 1.79 6.06
C THR A 43 -14.63 1.90 7.26
N PHE A 44 -13.49 1.22 7.23
CA PHE A 44 -12.47 1.31 8.27
C PHE A 44 -11.99 2.75 8.44
N MET A 45 -11.60 3.43 7.36
CA MET A 45 -11.16 4.83 7.40
C MET A 45 -12.23 5.76 8.00
N SER A 46 -13.50 5.55 7.65
CA SER A 46 -14.59 6.37 8.18
C SER A 46 -14.80 6.19 9.70
N ILE A 47 -14.55 4.99 10.23
CA ILE A 47 -14.57 4.73 11.69
C ILE A 47 -13.32 5.34 12.33
N ALA A 48 -12.13 5.15 11.75
CA ALA A 48 -10.87 5.70 12.26
C ALA A 48 -10.87 7.23 12.34
N LEU A 49 -11.60 7.91 11.43
CA LEU A 49 -11.80 9.36 11.43
C LEU A 49 -12.92 9.85 12.38
N GLY A 50 -13.62 8.93 13.04
CA GLY A 50 -14.77 9.25 13.90
C GLY A 50 -16.00 9.76 13.14
N LEU A 51 -16.08 9.47 11.83
CA LEU A 51 -17.25 9.80 11.02
C LEU A 51 -18.40 8.80 11.21
N ARG A 52 -18.04 7.60 11.72
CA ARG A 52 -18.98 6.51 12.05
C ARG A 52 -18.59 5.83 13.34
N ALA A 53 -19.56 5.44 14.15
CA ALA A 53 -19.35 4.54 15.27
C ALA A 53 -19.35 3.08 14.77
N PRO A 54 -18.47 2.21 15.26
CA PRO A 54 -18.53 0.79 14.95
C PRO A 54 -19.79 0.14 15.54
N THR A 55 -20.22 -0.97 14.98
CA THR A 55 -21.33 -1.76 15.53
C THR A 55 -20.90 -2.55 16.75
N ASN A 56 -19.65 -3.07 16.74
CA ASN A 56 -19.02 -3.79 17.85
C ASN A 56 -17.52 -3.53 17.86
N GLY A 57 -16.87 -3.84 18.99
CA GLY A 57 -15.42 -3.67 19.15
C GLY A 57 -15.00 -2.24 19.44
N SER A 58 -13.70 -1.99 19.32
CA SER A 58 -13.13 -0.68 19.63
C SER A 58 -11.96 -0.34 18.72
N ILE A 59 -11.71 0.97 18.57
CA ILE A 59 -10.55 1.50 17.84
C ILE A 59 -9.98 2.69 18.61
N ARG A 60 -8.65 2.78 18.64
CA ARG A 60 -7.92 3.96 19.10
C ARG A 60 -7.00 4.44 17.99
N VAL A 61 -7.00 5.74 17.75
CA VAL A 61 -6.13 6.43 16.78
C VAL A 61 -5.34 7.48 17.54
N LEU A 62 -4.00 7.39 17.52
CA LEU A 62 -3.11 8.24 18.32
C LEU A 62 -3.48 8.21 19.83
N GLY A 63 -3.91 7.04 20.33
CA GLY A 63 -4.38 6.84 21.69
C GLY A 63 -5.75 7.41 22.03
N LEU A 64 -6.43 8.05 21.06
CA LEU A 64 -7.76 8.67 21.20
C LEU A 64 -8.85 7.76 20.67
N GLU A 65 -10.05 7.82 21.26
CA GLU A 65 -11.25 7.17 20.74
C GLU A 65 -11.94 8.06 19.70
N PRO A 66 -12.06 7.64 18.42
CA PRO A 66 -12.53 8.53 17.35
C PRO A 66 -13.93 9.14 17.58
N VAL A 67 -14.81 8.43 18.27
CA VAL A 67 -16.19 8.92 18.51
C VAL A 67 -16.23 9.90 19.67
N SER A 68 -15.66 9.54 20.82
CA SER A 68 -15.70 10.38 22.04
C SER A 68 -14.71 11.57 21.97
N ASP A 69 -13.52 11.35 21.44
CA ASP A 69 -12.45 12.36 21.35
C ASP A 69 -12.41 13.05 19.97
N GLY A 70 -13.47 12.97 19.17
CA GLY A 70 -13.47 13.31 17.75
C GLY A 70 -12.97 14.71 17.41
N ALA A 71 -13.24 15.72 18.23
CA ALA A 71 -12.73 17.08 18.00
C ALA A 71 -11.20 17.13 18.15
N LYS A 72 -10.64 16.51 19.20
CA LYS A 72 -9.21 16.42 19.44
C LYS A 72 -8.53 15.56 18.37
N LEU A 73 -9.11 14.42 18.03
CA LEU A 73 -8.57 13.56 16.98
C LEU A 73 -8.49 14.31 15.64
N ARG A 74 -9.56 14.98 15.20
CA ARG A 74 -9.57 15.74 13.94
C ARG A 74 -8.58 16.91 13.90
N SER A 75 -8.10 17.41 15.02
CA SER A 75 -7.00 18.37 15.00
C SER A 75 -5.62 17.73 14.72
N LEU A 76 -5.49 16.42 14.93
CA LEU A 76 -4.25 15.66 14.76
C LEU A 76 -4.20 14.82 13.47
N VAL A 77 -5.36 14.56 12.86
CA VAL A 77 -5.45 13.74 11.64
C VAL A 77 -5.98 14.54 10.45
N SER A 78 -5.62 14.10 9.25
CA SER A 78 -6.16 14.64 7.99
C SER A 78 -6.65 13.52 7.09
N TYR A 79 -7.49 13.87 6.11
CA TYR A 79 -8.05 12.93 5.15
C TYR A 79 -8.03 13.51 3.74
N GLY A 80 -7.48 12.73 2.80
CA GLY A 80 -7.55 12.95 1.37
C GLY A 80 -8.52 11.93 0.75
N PRO A 81 -9.74 12.35 0.34
CA PRO A 81 -10.74 11.42 -0.21
C PRO A 81 -10.36 10.94 -1.62
N GLU A 82 -10.85 9.75 -2.00
CA GLU A 82 -10.74 9.20 -3.35
C GLU A 82 -11.26 10.17 -4.41
N ARG A 83 -12.48 10.67 -4.22
CA ARG A 83 -13.14 11.54 -5.20
C ARG A 83 -12.47 12.90 -5.30
N ASN A 84 -12.23 13.35 -6.54
CA ASN A 84 -11.68 14.66 -6.86
C ASN A 84 -12.76 15.77 -6.73
N ILE A 85 -13.17 16.08 -5.50
CA ILE A 85 -14.08 17.19 -5.21
C ILE A 85 -13.22 18.43 -4.94
N LEU A 86 -12.62 18.97 -5.98
CA LEU A 86 -11.82 20.19 -5.92
C LEU A 86 -12.57 21.33 -6.61
N PRO A 87 -12.48 22.57 -6.10
CA PRO A 87 -13.13 23.73 -6.72
C PRO A 87 -12.38 24.14 -7.99
N ASP A 88 -12.96 23.86 -9.15
CA ASP A 88 -12.30 24.03 -10.45
C ASP A 88 -11.88 25.48 -10.74
N GLU A 89 -12.64 26.48 -10.28
CA GLU A 89 -12.38 27.89 -10.58
C GLU A 89 -11.40 28.56 -9.60
N MET A 90 -11.07 27.88 -8.49
CA MET A 90 -10.22 28.44 -7.45
C MET A 90 -8.73 28.10 -7.71
N PRO A 91 -7.79 29.06 -7.53
CA PRO A 91 -6.37 28.74 -7.51
C PRO A 91 -6.03 27.76 -6.39
N ALA A 92 -5.11 26.82 -6.65
CA ALA A 92 -4.74 25.79 -5.68
C ALA A 92 -4.24 26.39 -4.36
N VAL A 93 -3.46 27.48 -4.42
CA VAL A 93 -2.94 28.16 -3.23
C VAL A 93 -4.06 28.75 -2.37
N ASP A 94 -5.11 29.29 -2.97
CA ASP A 94 -6.24 29.85 -2.22
C ASP A 94 -7.10 28.74 -1.61
N PHE A 95 -7.27 27.63 -2.31
CA PHE A 95 -7.98 26.46 -1.80
C PHE A 95 -7.25 25.86 -0.57
N VAL A 96 -5.97 25.55 -0.68
CA VAL A 96 -5.18 24.97 0.42
C VAL A 96 -5.10 25.94 1.60
N LYS A 97 -4.91 27.23 1.34
CA LYS A 97 -4.94 28.27 2.37
C LYS A 97 -6.30 28.30 3.10
N HIS A 98 -7.41 28.29 2.36
CA HIS A 98 -8.74 28.28 2.96
C HIS A 98 -8.93 27.10 3.91
N LEU A 99 -8.50 25.91 3.51
CA LEU A 99 -8.62 24.71 4.35
C LEU A 99 -7.69 24.76 5.57
N ALA A 100 -6.51 25.34 5.45
CA ALA A 100 -5.63 25.59 6.58
C ALA A 100 -6.27 26.59 7.60
N GLU A 101 -6.93 27.65 7.11
CA GLU A 101 -7.68 28.58 7.95
C GLU A 101 -8.87 27.89 8.67
N VAL A 102 -9.61 27.03 7.97
CA VAL A 102 -10.72 26.23 8.56
C VAL A 102 -10.20 25.29 9.66
N ARG A 103 -8.96 24.82 9.54
CA ARG A 103 -8.29 24.00 10.54
C ARG A 103 -7.70 24.80 11.71
N GLY A 104 -7.91 26.13 11.71
CA GLY A 104 -7.51 27.03 12.81
C GLY A 104 -6.15 27.68 12.66
N ILE A 105 -5.47 27.52 11.51
CA ILE A 105 -4.21 28.22 11.25
C ILE A 105 -4.50 29.73 10.99
N PRO A 106 -3.78 30.67 11.65
CA PRO A 106 -3.98 32.08 11.42
C PRO A 106 -3.78 32.46 9.94
N ARG A 107 -4.61 33.36 9.42
CA ARG A 107 -4.67 33.73 7.99
C ARG A 107 -3.29 34.06 7.37
N LYS A 108 -2.45 34.76 8.09
CA LYS A 108 -1.09 35.13 7.62
C LYS A 108 -0.22 33.90 7.46
N GLU A 109 -0.24 33.01 8.43
CA GLU A 109 0.51 31.76 8.43
C GLU A 109 -0.06 30.77 7.40
N ALA A 110 -1.39 30.63 7.31
CA ALA A 110 -2.05 29.79 6.33
C ALA A 110 -1.65 30.10 4.89
N LYS A 111 -1.40 31.38 4.55
CA LYS A 111 -0.95 31.78 3.22
C LYS A 111 0.46 31.27 2.93
N THR A 112 1.39 31.43 3.85
CA THR A 112 2.76 30.93 3.72
C THR A 112 2.75 29.41 3.63
N ARG A 113 2.08 28.75 4.58
CA ARG A 113 1.96 27.30 4.66
C ARG A 113 1.38 26.70 3.38
N ALA A 114 0.31 27.28 2.83
CA ALA A 114 -0.27 26.80 1.58
C ALA A 114 0.72 26.87 0.42
N SER A 115 1.49 27.97 0.32
CA SER A 115 2.51 28.09 -0.72
C SER A 115 3.63 27.05 -0.55
N ASP A 116 4.09 26.84 0.69
CA ASP A 116 5.19 25.92 1.02
C ASP A 116 4.81 24.46 0.74
N VAL A 117 3.62 24.02 1.19
CA VAL A 117 3.18 22.63 0.95
C VAL A 117 2.88 22.37 -0.53
N LEU A 118 2.38 23.36 -1.28
CA LEU A 118 2.19 23.22 -2.72
C LEU A 118 3.53 23.18 -3.48
N TRP A 119 4.51 23.93 -3.01
CA TRP A 119 5.87 23.82 -3.53
C TRP A 119 6.49 22.45 -3.25
N LEU A 120 6.32 21.94 -2.02
CA LEU A 120 6.79 20.63 -1.60
C LEU A 120 6.27 19.51 -2.52
N VAL A 121 4.98 19.54 -2.87
CA VAL A 121 4.40 18.55 -3.79
C VAL A 121 4.69 18.84 -5.27
N GLY A 122 5.64 19.74 -5.57
CA GLY A 122 6.11 20.01 -6.92
C GLY A 122 5.18 20.86 -7.78
N LEU A 123 4.29 21.65 -7.15
CA LEU A 123 3.39 22.57 -7.86
C LEU A 123 3.93 24.01 -7.90
N GLY A 124 5.17 24.22 -8.27
CA GLY A 124 5.85 25.50 -8.45
C GLY A 124 4.92 26.69 -8.76
N GLU A 125 5.01 27.26 -9.93
CA GLU A 125 4.14 28.38 -10.35
C GLU A 125 2.70 27.93 -10.66
N GLU A 126 2.48 26.65 -10.92
CA GLU A 126 1.14 26.08 -11.17
C GLU A 126 0.19 26.30 -10.01
N ARG A 127 0.69 26.43 -8.76
CA ARG A 127 -0.15 26.67 -7.57
C ARG A 127 -1.03 27.92 -7.66
N PHE A 128 -0.68 28.86 -8.52
CA PHE A 128 -1.47 30.09 -8.76
C PHE A 128 -2.53 29.94 -9.85
N ARG A 129 -2.59 28.79 -10.53
CA ARG A 129 -3.58 28.53 -11.58
C ARG A 129 -4.85 27.93 -10.99
N PRO A 130 -6.02 28.16 -11.65
CA PRO A 130 -7.27 27.47 -11.30
C PRO A 130 -7.10 25.95 -11.38
N ILE A 131 -7.61 25.23 -10.37
CA ILE A 131 -7.49 23.78 -10.25
C ILE A 131 -8.09 23.06 -11.46
N GLY A 132 -9.17 23.57 -12.03
CA GLY A 132 -9.81 23.04 -13.22
C GLY A 132 -8.93 22.95 -14.47
N THR A 133 -7.83 23.74 -14.51
CA THR A 133 -6.86 23.75 -15.62
C THR A 133 -5.70 22.77 -15.42
N MET A 134 -5.68 22.05 -14.29
CA MET A 134 -4.60 21.14 -13.91
C MET A 134 -4.83 19.74 -14.45
N SER A 135 -3.73 19.01 -14.71
CA SER A 135 -3.77 17.57 -15.02
C SER A 135 -4.27 16.76 -13.82
N THR A 136 -4.66 15.50 -14.03
CA THR A 136 -5.07 14.60 -12.95
C THR A 136 -3.97 14.44 -11.90
N GLY A 137 -2.71 14.27 -12.31
CA GLY A 137 -1.57 14.19 -11.39
C GLY A 137 -1.37 15.49 -10.59
N GLN A 138 -1.49 16.67 -11.21
CA GLN A 138 -1.42 17.94 -10.50
C GLN A 138 -2.56 18.10 -9.50
N ARG A 139 -3.78 17.66 -9.82
CA ARG A 139 -4.92 17.65 -8.88
C ARG A 139 -4.69 16.72 -7.69
N GLN A 140 -4.07 15.56 -7.89
CA GLN A 140 -3.70 14.66 -6.79
C GLN A 140 -2.63 15.29 -5.88
N ARG A 141 -1.66 16.00 -6.45
CA ARG A 141 -0.68 16.77 -5.66
C ARG A 141 -1.34 17.89 -4.85
N VAL A 142 -2.38 18.58 -5.38
CA VAL A 142 -3.18 19.54 -4.61
C VAL A 142 -3.88 18.86 -3.44
N LYS A 143 -4.46 17.66 -3.63
CA LYS A 143 -5.09 16.87 -2.55
C LYS A 143 -4.07 16.48 -1.47
N LEU A 144 -2.88 16.06 -1.86
CA LEU A 144 -1.82 15.76 -0.91
C LEU A 144 -1.39 17.01 -0.12
N ALA A 145 -1.18 18.14 -0.81
CA ALA A 145 -0.86 19.43 -0.16
C ALA A 145 -1.96 19.86 0.84
N GLN A 146 -3.22 19.71 0.44
CA GLN A 146 -4.37 19.94 1.33
C GLN A 146 -4.30 19.08 2.59
N ALA A 147 -4.01 17.78 2.41
CA ALA A 147 -3.99 16.83 3.52
C ALA A 147 -2.90 17.17 4.55
N ILE A 148 -1.73 17.64 4.10
CA ILE A 148 -0.59 17.96 4.98
C ILE A 148 -0.53 19.43 5.44
N SER A 149 -1.41 20.30 4.93
CA SER A 149 -1.34 21.76 5.16
C SER A 149 -1.49 22.17 6.62
N ALA A 150 -2.19 21.38 7.41
CA ALA A 150 -2.46 21.67 8.83
C ALA A 150 -1.52 20.94 9.80
N ASP A 151 -0.40 20.42 9.33
CA ASP A 151 0.60 19.72 10.11
C ASP A 151 0.04 18.55 10.94
N PRO A 152 -0.65 17.60 10.30
CA PRO A 152 -1.23 16.46 11.00
C PRO A 152 -0.15 15.48 11.46
N GLN A 153 -0.44 14.71 12.51
CA GLN A 153 0.40 13.58 12.91
C GLN A 153 0.15 12.34 12.04
N LEU A 154 -1.08 12.17 11.54
CA LEU A 154 -1.48 11.06 10.69
C LEU A 154 -2.40 11.53 9.56
N VAL A 155 -2.09 11.12 8.35
CA VAL A 155 -2.89 11.38 7.15
C VAL A 155 -3.48 10.07 6.64
N PHE A 156 -4.77 10.08 6.34
CA PHE A 156 -5.45 9.02 5.60
C PHE A 156 -5.62 9.47 4.15
N LEU A 157 -5.15 8.66 3.19
CA LEU A 157 -5.32 8.91 1.76
C LEU A 157 -6.09 7.74 1.14
N ASP A 158 -7.25 8.04 0.60
CA ASP A 158 -8.12 7.02 0.00
C ASP A 158 -7.86 6.95 -1.51
N GLU A 159 -7.27 5.85 -1.98
CA GLU A 159 -6.88 5.58 -3.37
C GLU A 159 -6.14 6.80 -4.01
N PRO A 160 -5.00 7.25 -3.46
CA PRO A 160 -4.36 8.51 -3.87
C PRO A 160 -3.78 8.48 -5.29
N THR A 161 -3.66 7.31 -5.89
CA THR A 161 -3.07 7.08 -7.21
C THR A 161 -4.09 6.69 -8.27
N ASP A 162 -5.38 6.59 -7.89
CA ASP A 162 -6.43 6.18 -8.82
C ASP A 162 -6.56 7.13 -10.01
N GLY A 163 -6.68 6.55 -11.21
CA GLY A 163 -6.80 7.29 -12.47
C GLY A 163 -5.52 7.97 -12.95
N LEU A 164 -4.35 7.67 -12.36
CA LEU A 164 -3.06 8.17 -12.82
C LEU A 164 -2.39 7.21 -13.80
N ASP A 165 -1.65 7.77 -14.75
CA ASP A 165 -0.70 7.00 -15.54
C ASP A 165 0.48 6.52 -14.66
N PRO A 166 1.27 5.51 -15.10
CA PRO A 166 2.32 4.92 -14.29
C PRO A 166 3.36 5.95 -13.78
N LEU A 167 3.76 6.89 -14.61
CA LEU A 167 4.76 7.90 -14.24
C LEU A 167 4.22 8.85 -13.15
N ALA A 168 3.01 9.38 -13.34
CA ALA A 168 2.37 10.26 -12.36
C ALA A 168 2.08 9.53 -11.04
N ARG A 169 1.79 8.22 -11.11
CA ARG A 169 1.62 7.36 -9.94
C ARG A 169 2.90 7.28 -9.12
N ASP A 170 4.02 6.91 -9.74
CA ASP A 170 5.32 6.81 -9.07
C ASP A 170 5.74 8.13 -8.43
N GLU A 171 5.48 9.25 -9.11
CA GLU A 171 5.75 10.58 -8.56
C GLU A 171 4.91 10.88 -7.30
N VAL A 172 3.62 10.53 -7.28
CA VAL A 172 2.75 10.72 -6.10
C VAL A 172 3.16 9.80 -4.97
N LEU A 173 3.49 8.54 -5.24
CA LEU A 173 3.98 7.59 -4.23
C LEU A 173 5.30 8.07 -3.60
N THR A 174 6.22 8.55 -4.42
CA THR A 174 7.49 9.15 -3.96
C THR A 174 7.24 10.35 -3.04
N LEU A 175 6.31 11.24 -3.40
CA LEU A 175 5.94 12.39 -2.56
C LEU A 175 5.32 11.96 -1.22
N ILE A 176 4.48 10.91 -1.21
CA ILE A 176 3.90 10.37 0.03
C ILE A 176 5.02 9.84 0.94
N ARG A 177 5.99 9.11 0.39
CA ARG A 177 7.14 8.61 1.13
C ARG A 177 7.99 9.74 1.69
N GLN A 178 8.31 10.75 0.87
CA GLN A 178 9.05 11.95 1.28
C GLN A 178 8.35 12.70 2.43
N VAL A 179 7.03 12.89 2.35
CA VAL A 179 6.24 13.51 3.43
C VAL A 179 6.38 12.76 4.74
N SER A 180 6.39 11.43 4.70
CA SER A 180 6.57 10.62 5.90
C SER A 180 7.98 10.71 6.47
N GLU A 181 9.01 10.60 5.64
CA GLU A 181 10.41 10.57 6.08
C GLU A 181 10.95 11.92 6.53
N GLU A 182 10.67 12.99 5.77
CA GLU A 182 11.25 14.30 6.03
C GLU A 182 10.44 15.13 7.03
N TYR A 183 9.11 14.95 7.07
CA TYR A 183 8.24 15.74 7.94
C TYR A 183 7.71 14.96 9.15
N GLY A 184 8.02 13.66 9.24
CA GLY A 184 7.57 12.81 10.33
C GLY A 184 6.05 12.61 10.39
N ILE A 185 5.36 12.86 9.28
CA ILE A 185 3.90 12.67 9.15
C ILE A 185 3.65 11.21 8.83
N HIS A 186 2.90 10.51 9.68
CA HIS A 186 2.49 9.14 9.37
C HIS A 186 1.38 9.13 8.33
N VAL A 187 1.40 8.13 7.45
CA VAL A 187 0.43 8.05 6.35
C VAL A 187 -0.20 6.68 6.31
N MET A 188 -1.52 6.62 6.19
CA MET A 188 -2.24 5.42 5.81
C MET A 188 -2.84 5.62 4.43
N ILE A 189 -2.40 4.83 3.46
CA ILE A 189 -2.96 4.83 2.10
C ILE A 189 -3.89 3.63 1.92
N SER A 190 -5.05 3.81 1.32
CA SER A 190 -5.77 2.68 0.74
C SER A 190 -5.29 2.44 -0.69
N SER A 191 -5.13 1.19 -1.06
CA SER A 191 -4.87 0.79 -2.44
C SER A 191 -5.46 -0.59 -2.73
N HIS A 192 -5.78 -0.84 -3.97
CA HIS A 192 -6.08 -2.17 -4.50
C HIS A 192 -4.89 -2.75 -5.28
N LEU A 193 -3.79 -2.01 -5.43
CA LEU A 193 -2.56 -2.40 -6.13
C LEU A 193 -1.47 -2.73 -5.12
N LEU A 194 -1.04 -3.98 -5.11
CA LEU A 194 -0.02 -4.48 -4.17
C LEU A 194 1.35 -3.86 -4.44
N GLU A 195 1.69 -3.64 -5.72
CA GLU A 195 2.94 -3.02 -6.14
C GLU A 195 3.17 -1.64 -5.51
N GLU A 196 2.11 -0.81 -5.39
CA GLU A 196 2.19 0.51 -4.75
C GLU A 196 2.56 0.41 -3.28
N VAL A 197 1.99 -0.59 -2.60
CA VAL A 197 2.22 -0.81 -1.17
C VAL A 197 3.63 -1.34 -0.93
N GLU A 198 4.09 -2.28 -1.75
CA GLU A 198 5.46 -2.81 -1.68
C GLU A 198 6.51 -1.72 -1.93
N GLN A 199 6.18 -0.72 -2.75
CA GLN A 199 7.10 0.36 -3.10
C GLN A 199 7.34 1.36 -1.95
N ILE A 200 6.31 1.71 -1.17
CA ILE A 200 6.42 2.83 -0.23
C ILE A 200 6.03 2.53 1.21
N CYS A 201 5.43 1.37 1.51
CA CYS A 201 4.89 1.11 2.84
C CYS A 201 5.89 0.40 3.76
N ASP A 202 5.87 0.77 5.04
CA ASP A 202 6.59 0.09 6.12
C ASP A 202 5.71 -0.98 6.76
N ASN A 203 4.39 -0.75 6.77
CA ASN A 203 3.38 -1.64 7.36
C ASN A 203 2.25 -1.89 6.38
N ILE A 204 1.55 -3.00 6.58
CA ILE A 204 0.41 -3.37 5.76
C ILE A 204 -0.75 -3.89 6.62
N VAL A 205 -1.96 -3.63 6.16
CA VAL A 205 -3.21 -4.24 6.64
C VAL A 205 -3.97 -4.73 5.42
N ILE A 206 -4.18 -6.02 5.31
CA ILE A 206 -4.90 -6.65 4.18
C ILE A 206 -6.30 -7.03 4.65
N LEU A 207 -7.31 -6.48 3.97
CA LEU A 207 -8.71 -6.81 4.20
C LEU A 207 -9.29 -7.58 3.00
N ASN A 208 -10.06 -8.62 3.26
CA ASN A 208 -10.84 -9.33 2.27
C ASN A 208 -12.26 -9.58 2.77
N ALA A 209 -13.28 -9.14 2.05
CA ALA A 209 -14.70 -9.31 2.40
C ALA A 209 -15.01 -8.92 3.86
N GLY A 210 -14.43 -7.82 4.35
CA GLY A 210 -14.62 -7.31 5.71
C GLY A 210 -13.80 -8.00 6.79
N LYS A 211 -12.97 -8.99 6.46
CA LYS A 211 -12.13 -9.73 7.40
C LYS A 211 -10.67 -9.36 7.25
N LEU A 212 -9.93 -9.44 8.35
CA LEU A 212 -8.48 -9.31 8.33
C LEU A 212 -7.84 -10.57 7.74
N VAL A 213 -7.00 -10.38 6.73
CA VAL A 213 -6.16 -11.43 6.14
C VAL A 213 -4.79 -11.44 6.78
N ALA A 214 -4.14 -10.29 6.83
CA ALA A 214 -2.84 -10.11 7.46
C ALA A 214 -2.66 -8.65 7.90
N ALA A 215 -1.86 -8.43 8.94
CA ALA A 215 -1.40 -7.11 9.34
C ALA A 215 -0.02 -7.20 9.97
N GLY A 216 0.85 -6.21 9.72
CA GLY A 216 2.17 -6.15 10.32
C GLY A 216 3.16 -5.33 9.52
N GLN A 217 4.43 -5.45 9.90
CA GLN A 217 5.54 -4.85 9.14
C GLN A 217 5.72 -5.59 7.82
N LEU A 218 5.83 -4.84 6.73
CA LEU A 218 5.94 -5.41 5.37
C LEU A 218 7.13 -6.36 5.27
N ASP A 219 8.29 -5.94 5.71
CA ASP A 219 9.52 -6.75 5.66
C ASP A 219 9.41 -8.08 6.42
N LYS A 220 8.62 -8.12 7.50
CA LYS A 220 8.41 -9.35 8.26
C LYS A 220 7.44 -10.30 7.57
N LEU A 221 6.44 -9.76 6.89
CA LEU A 221 5.45 -10.56 6.18
C LEU A 221 6.00 -11.10 4.86
N THR A 222 6.85 -10.33 4.18
CA THR A 222 7.47 -10.70 2.90
C THR A 222 8.89 -11.25 3.06
N GLY A 223 9.53 -11.09 4.22
CA GLY A 223 10.93 -11.47 4.47
C GLY A 223 11.16 -12.96 4.67
N GLU A 224 10.13 -13.76 4.88
CA GLU A 224 10.28 -15.22 4.95
C GLU A 224 10.56 -15.77 3.55
N SER A 225 11.67 -16.50 3.43
CA SER A 225 11.96 -17.28 2.20
C SER A 225 10.85 -18.31 2.00
N THR A 226 10.27 -18.34 0.82
CA THR A 226 9.28 -19.36 0.43
C THR A 226 9.87 -20.39 -0.53
N GLY A 227 11.22 -20.42 -0.63
CA GLY A 227 11.94 -21.34 -1.49
C GLY A 227 12.93 -20.66 -2.43
N LEU A 228 13.19 -21.29 -3.57
CA LEU A 228 14.09 -20.81 -4.61
C LEU A 228 13.30 -20.52 -5.89
N GLU A 229 13.71 -19.48 -6.59
CA GLU A 229 13.28 -19.19 -7.95
C GLU A 229 14.47 -19.33 -8.90
N ILE A 230 14.27 -20.10 -9.97
CA ILE A 230 15.29 -20.40 -10.97
C ILE A 230 14.79 -19.89 -12.31
N GLU A 231 15.44 -18.91 -12.89
CA GLU A 231 15.16 -18.45 -14.25
C GLU A 231 16.17 -19.09 -15.21
N LEU A 232 15.63 -19.79 -16.22
CA LEU A 232 16.40 -20.53 -17.20
C LEU A 232 16.27 -19.88 -18.59
N ILE A 233 17.28 -20.10 -19.43
CA ILE A 233 17.26 -19.78 -20.85
C ILE A 233 17.33 -21.10 -21.62
N ALA A 234 16.33 -21.36 -22.47
CA ALA A 234 16.41 -22.44 -23.44
C ALA A 234 17.43 -22.09 -24.53
N ILE A 235 18.14 -23.10 -25.02
CA ILE A 235 19.09 -22.96 -26.12
C ILE A 235 18.42 -23.54 -27.36
N ASP A 236 18.60 -22.87 -28.51
CA ASP A 236 17.96 -23.27 -29.79
C ASP A 236 18.16 -24.74 -30.15
N ASP A 237 19.34 -25.30 -29.83
CA ASP A 237 19.69 -26.71 -30.08
C ASP A 237 19.01 -27.69 -29.08
N TYR A 238 18.41 -27.17 -27.97
CA TYR A 238 17.78 -27.97 -26.91
C TYR A 238 16.43 -27.33 -26.49
N PRO A 239 15.41 -27.42 -27.34
CA PRO A 239 14.13 -26.70 -27.11
C PRO A 239 13.38 -27.14 -25.86
N ASN A 240 13.59 -28.36 -25.37
CA ASN A 240 12.95 -28.93 -24.19
C ASN A 240 13.82 -28.82 -22.91
N SER A 241 14.96 -28.12 -22.99
CA SER A 241 15.95 -28.07 -21.88
C SER A 241 15.35 -27.63 -20.53
N ILE A 242 14.36 -26.74 -20.52
CA ILE A 242 13.68 -26.29 -19.28
C ILE A 242 12.79 -27.40 -18.70
N GLU A 243 12.10 -28.15 -19.54
CA GLU A 243 11.27 -29.30 -19.14
C GLU A 243 12.15 -30.45 -18.61
N ASP A 244 13.33 -30.64 -19.22
CA ASP A 244 14.32 -31.63 -18.77
C ASP A 244 14.86 -31.28 -17.39
N VAL A 245 15.18 -29.98 -17.11
CA VAL A 245 15.55 -29.51 -15.77
C VAL A 245 14.42 -29.78 -14.77
N GLN A 246 13.20 -29.40 -15.13
CA GLN A 246 12.05 -29.63 -14.26
C GLN A 246 11.88 -31.12 -13.92
N THR A 247 11.96 -31.97 -14.93
CA THR A 247 11.83 -33.42 -14.78
C THR A 247 12.96 -34.02 -13.93
N ALA A 248 14.21 -33.60 -14.14
CA ALA A 248 15.36 -34.05 -13.38
C ALA A 248 15.21 -33.71 -11.89
N LEU A 249 14.78 -32.46 -11.57
CA LEU A 249 14.56 -32.05 -10.18
C LEU A 249 13.37 -32.82 -9.54
N GLN A 250 12.29 -33.05 -10.27
CA GLN A 250 11.16 -33.84 -9.80
C GLN A 250 11.56 -35.30 -9.52
N ASN A 251 12.37 -35.91 -10.38
CA ASN A 251 12.89 -37.27 -10.20
C ASN A 251 13.81 -37.35 -8.98
N ALA A 252 14.50 -36.26 -8.62
CA ALA A 252 15.31 -36.15 -7.41
C ALA A 252 14.46 -35.87 -6.15
N GLY A 253 13.11 -35.87 -6.25
CA GLY A 253 12.21 -35.66 -5.13
C GLY A 253 11.95 -34.18 -4.79
N VAL A 254 12.38 -33.26 -5.64
CA VAL A 254 12.14 -31.82 -5.45
C VAL A 254 10.79 -31.44 -6.01
N LYS A 255 9.95 -30.79 -5.22
CA LYS A 255 8.69 -30.21 -5.70
C LYS A 255 8.98 -28.97 -6.55
N VAL A 256 8.62 -29.00 -7.83
CA VAL A 256 8.84 -27.88 -8.75
C VAL A 256 7.50 -27.41 -9.29
N LEU A 257 7.23 -26.11 -9.16
CA LEU A 257 6.07 -25.43 -9.72
C LEU A 257 6.54 -24.62 -10.93
N ARG A 258 5.78 -24.68 -12.03
CA ARG A 258 6.01 -23.91 -13.25
C ARG A 258 4.69 -23.53 -13.87
N GLU A 259 4.55 -22.29 -14.29
CA GLU A 259 3.42 -21.85 -15.11
C GLU A 259 3.62 -22.32 -16.57
N PRO A 260 2.54 -22.55 -17.32
CA PRO A 260 2.65 -22.92 -18.72
C PRO A 260 3.52 -21.90 -19.48
N ASP A 261 4.43 -22.39 -20.31
CA ASP A 261 5.36 -21.60 -21.14
C ASP A 261 6.34 -20.68 -20.38
N SER A 262 6.41 -20.78 -19.05
CA SER A 262 7.33 -19.99 -18.25
C SER A 262 8.75 -20.53 -18.32
N THR A 263 9.75 -19.64 -18.30
CA THR A 263 11.17 -19.96 -18.14
C THR A 263 11.60 -20.00 -16.68
N ILE A 264 10.67 -19.78 -15.76
CA ILE A 264 10.88 -19.70 -14.32
C ILE A 264 10.35 -20.97 -13.66
N LEU A 265 11.23 -21.62 -12.88
CA LEU A 265 10.90 -22.73 -12.00
C LEU A 265 10.87 -22.25 -10.56
N ARG A 266 9.84 -22.58 -9.81
CA ARG A 266 9.68 -22.24 -8.40
C ARG A 266 9.77 -23.50 -7.55
N ILE A 267 10.66 -23.49 -6.57
CA ILE A 267 10.91 -24.60 -5.63
C ILE A 267 10.53 -24.13 -4.24
N PRO A 268 9.42 -24.63 -3.65
CA PRO A 268 8.99 -24.27 -2.31
C PRO A 268 10.01 -24.64 -1.24
N ASP A 269 9.96 -23.98 -0.06
CA ASP A 269 10.75 -24.32 1.12
C ASP A 269 10.50 -25.77 1.56
N GLY A 270 11.48 -26.34 2.29
CA GLY A 270 11.45 -27.75 2.70
C GLY A 270 12.14 -28.71 1.73
N SER A 271 12.84 -28.17 0.74
CA SER A 271 13.63 -28.94 -0.20
C SER A 271 14.93 -29.48 0.42
N PRO A 272 15.55 -30.55 -0.15
CA PRO A 272 16.76 -31.18 0.40
C PRO A 272 17.92 -30.20 0.58
N GLU A 273 18.78 -30.43 1.59
CA GLU A 273 20.03 -29.65 1.82
C GLU A 273 20.94 -29.57 0.60
N LEU A 274 20.90 -30.58 -0.26
CA LEU A 274 21.69 -30.68 -1.51
C LEU A 274 21.05 -30.00 -2.71
N LEU A 275 19.98 -29.19 -2.50
CA LEU A 275 19.24 -28.55 -3.59
C LEU A 275 20.11 -27.72 -4.55
N PRO A 276 21.12 -26.94 -4.11
CA PRO A 276 21.99 -26.21 -5.04
C PRO A 276 22.76 -27.12 -5.97
N ASP A 277 23.24 -28.27 -5.48
CA ASP A 277 23.95 -29.25 -6.29
C ASP A 277 23.02 -29.94 -7.30
N LEU A 278 21.82 -30.31 -6.86
CA LEU A 278 20.79 -30.88 -7.75
C LEU A 278 20.40 -29.93 -8.89
N ILE A 279 20.27 -28.63 -8.58
CA ILE A 279 19.99 -27.61 -9.58
C ILE A 279 21.14 -27.50 -10.59
N ARG A 280 22.37 -27.40 -10.09
CA ARG A 280 23.57 -27.32 -10.93
C ARG A 280 23.63 -28.50 -11.89
N ASP A 281 23.49 -29.74 -11.36
CA ASP A 281 23.62 -30.96 -12.14
C ASP A 281 22.46 -31.07 -13.16
N ALA A 282 21.22 -30.79 -12.76
CA ALA A 282 20.05 -30.78 -13.68
C ALA A 282 20.24 -29.78 -14.83
N VAL A 283 20.74 -28.56 -14.55
CA VAL A 283 21.02 -27.56 -15.58
C VAL A 283 22.14 -28.01 -16.52
N ALA A 284 23.22 -28.59 -15.97
CA ALA A 284 24.35 -29.05 -16.75
C ALA A 284 23.98 -30.20 -17.72
N ASP A 285 23.15 -31.13 -17.24
CA ASP A 285 22.76 -32.32 -18.01
C ASP A 285 21.70 -32.03 -19.08
N SER A 286 20.86 -31.01 -18.86
CA SER A 286 19.75 -30.64 -19.78
C SER A 286 20.16 -29.72 -20.94
N GLY A 287 21.36 -29.12 -20.87
CA GLY A 287 21.78 -28.10 -21.83
C GLY A 287 21.11 -26.74 -21.66
N ALA A 288 20.31 -26.54 -20.61
CA ALA A 288 19.76 -25.21 -20.28
C ALA A 288 20.84 -24.27 -19.76
N ARG A 289 20.60 -22.98 -19.82
CA ARG A 289 21.45 -21.98 -19.16
C ARG A 289 20.75 -21.39 -17.97
N LEU A 290 21.42 -21.36 -16.82
CA LEU A 290 20.96 -20.65 -15.64
C LEU A 290 21.14 -19.14 -15.84
N LYS A 291 20.05 -18.39 -15.83
CA LYS A 291 20.06 -16.93 -15.92
C LYS A 291 20.06 -16.29 -14.54
N ARG A 292 19.24 -16.81 -13.64
CA ARG A 292 19.08 -16.29 -12.28
C ARG A 292 18.74 -17.43 -11.32
N LEU A 293 19.32 -17.39 -10.13
CA LEU A 293 18.96 -18.22 -9.00
C LEU A 293 18.90 -17.34 -7.76
N GLU A 294 17.74 -17.24 -7.15
CA GLU A 294 17.58 -16.43 -5.96
C GLU A 294 16.60 -17.07 -4.97
N HIS A 295 16.73 -16.68 -3.71
CA HIS A 295 15.71 -17.01 -2.72
C HIS A 295 14.43 -16.22 -3.04
N ARG A 296 13.34 -16.94 -3.26
CA ARG A 296 12.03 -16.34 -3.42
C ARG A 296 11.59 -15.81 -2.07
N ARG A 297 11.31 -14.52 -2.01
CA ARG A 297 10.61 -13.92 -0.89
C ARG A 297 9.11 -14.10 -1.09
N ARG A 298 8.38 -14.26 -0.01
CA ARG A 298 6.93 -14.29 -0.02
C ARG A 298 6.43 -12.94 -0.53
N SER A 299 5.66 -12.93 -1.60
CA SER A 299 5.02 -11.72 -2.11
C SER A 299 3.71 -11.46 -1.34
N LEU A 300 3.21 -10.22 -1.41
CA LEU A 300 1.88 -9.91 -0.87
C LEU A 300 0.77 -10.69 -1.59
N GLU A 301 0.95 -11.00 -2.85
CA GLU A 301 0.03 -11.84 -3.63
C GLU A 301 -0.07 -13.25 -3.05
N ASP A 302 1.08 -13.85 -2.67
CA ASP A 302 1.10 -15.17 -2.03
C ASP A 302 0.29 -15.17 -0.72
N ILE A 303 0.41 -14.10 0.08
CA ILE A 303 -0.32 -13.96 1.35
C ILE A 303 -1.84 -13.91 1.12
N ILE A 304 -2.28 -13.24 0.05
CA ILE A 304 -3.70 -13.11 -0.29
C ILE A 304 -4.25 -14.44 -0.84
N LEU A 305 -3.47 -15.17 -1.64
CA LEU A 305 -3.88 -16.43 -2.25
C LEU A 305 -3.94 -17.59 -1.23
N ASP A 306 -3.15 -17.53 -0.15
CA ASP A 306 -3.14 -18.54 0.92
C ASP A 306 -4.38 -18.46 1.83
N VAL A 307 -5.25 -17.46 1.67
CA VAL A 307 -6.49 -17.33 2.46
C VAL A 307 -7.57 -18.25 1.88
N PRO A 308 -8.06 -19.23 2.64
CA PRO A 308 -9.19 -20.06 2.21
C PRO A 308 -10.42 -19.16 1.97
N SER A 309 -11.01 -19.31 0.80
CA SER A 309 -12.25 -18.64 0.37
C SER A 309 -13.48 -19.06 1.17
#